data_300bc07b28057c2fb0dac7cae854aa22
#
_entry.id   300bc07b28057c2fb0dac7cae854aa22
#
_cell.length_a   1.000
_cell.length_b   1.000
_cell.length_c   1.000
_cell.angle_alpha   90.00
_cell.angle_beta   90.00
_cell.angle_gamma   90.00
#
_symmetry.space_group_name_H-M   'P 1'
#
loop_
_entity.id
_entity.type
_entity.pdbx_description
1 polymer ?
#
loop_
_entity_poly.entity_id
_entity_poly.type
_entity_poly.pdbx_seq_one_letter_code
_entity_poly.pdbx_strand_id
1 'polypeptide(L)'
;MNDASPRLTDSTAPVGAYVIVRLFVSLALMTVGTVGMYVGIVGLKPIAAEFGISRGVGSLTYALFMIGYAFGNVIHGRLADRYGILVPLLIGSVALPAGLILSAQADTLWQFLATIALLGGALGSSAVFAPIIADVSLWFVGRRGLAVAFVLSGSYFAGAIWPPVLQYLISEYGWRSAFVTVGYFCLATMVPLSLLMYRKPAHLFADKGAPRQSQFVRPLGLTPNALQCTICLAGIGCCVGMSMPQVHIVAHATDLGFAAERGAEMLSLMLGCGIISRIASGWISDRVGGLRTLLLGGGLQGVVLAAFLAADSLTALYIVSACFGLSQGGVVPSYAIIVRTFFPAGEAGWRIGTALFSTIFGMALGGWLAGFLYDLTGSYTVSFINALGFNVMNFLIVAFLLTRARTLGAATR
;
A
#
# COMPACT_ATOMS: atom_id res chain seq x y z
N MET A 1 -54.40 -14.26 -13.21
CA MET A 1 -53.03 -14.39 -13.69
C MET A 1 -52.34 -13.08 -13.39
N ASN A 2 -51.74 -12.96 -12.21
CA ASN A 2 -51.01 -11.77 -11.77
C ASN A 2 -49.53 -12.07 -11.92
N ASP A 3 -48.95 -11.43 -12.92
CA ASP A 3 -47.52 -11.44 -13.20
C ASP A 3 -46.85 -10.40 -12.26
N ALA A 4 -46.39 -10.87 -11.11
CA ALA A 4 -45.61 -10.06 -10.17
C ALA A 4 -44.14 -10.31 -10.44
N SER A 5 -43.59 -9.63 -11.47
CA SER A 5 -42.14 -9.49 -11.62
C SER A 5 -41.56 -8.82 -10.36
N PRO A 6 -40.50 -9.37 -9.72
CA PRO A 6 -39.89 -8.72 -8.58
C PRO A 6 -39.26 -7.41 -9.06
N ARG A 7 -39.82 -6.29 -8.60
CA ARG A 7 -39.22 -4.95 -8.78
C ARG A 7 -37.87 -4.98 -8.12
N LEU A 8 -36.80 -4.72 -8.91
CA LEU A 8 -35.50 -4.38 -8.44
C LEU A 8 -35.63 -3.21 -7.47
N THR A 9 -35.48 -3.46 -6.19
CA THR A 9 -35.63 -2.48 -5.13
C THR A 9 -34.65 -1.34 -5.35
N ASP A 10 -35.20 -0.14 -5.37
CA ASP A 10 -34.54 1.16 -5.47
C ASP A 10 -33.18 1.21 -4.72
N SER A 11 -32.10 1.45 -5.46
CA SER A 11 -30.75 1.63 -4.94
C SER A 11 -30.53 2.98 -4.21
N THR A 12 -31.63 3.67 -3.85
CA THR A 12 -31.61 5.03 -3.25
C THR A 12 -32.04 5.07 -1.78
N ALA A 13 -32.04 3.93 -1.08
CA ALA A 13 -32.27 3.96 0.37
C ALA A 13 -31.17 4.86 1.00
N PRO A 14 -31.54 5.83 1.86
CA PRO A 14 -30.57 6.72 2.50
C PRO A 14 -29.57 5.89 3.28
N VAL A 15 -28.28 6.10 2.99
CA VAL A 15 -27.16 5.47 3.71
C VAL A 15 -27.31 5.87 5.17
N GLY A 16 -27.63 4.92 6.06
CA GLY A 16 -27.86 5.21 7.47
C GLY A 16 -26.65 5.90 8.11
N ALA A 17 -26.87 6.79 9.04
CA ALA A 17 -25.81 7.57 9.70
C ALA A 17 -24.65 6.68 10.21
N TYR A 18 -24.95 5.47 10.69
CA TYR A 18 -23.92 4.51 11.11
C TYR A 18 -22.97 4.09 9.97
N VAL A 19 -23.48 3.92 8.76
CA VAL A 19 -22.65 3.50 7.62
C VAL A 19 -21.66 4.61 7.22
N ILE A 20 -22.09 5.87 7.34
CA ILE A 20 -21.22 7.03 7.11
C ILE A 20 -20.15 7.11 8.20
N VAL A 21 -20.54 7.00 9.48
CA VAL A 21 -19.60 6.97 10.62
C VAL A 21 -18.59 5.83 10.42
N ARG A 22 -19.05 4.64 10.05
CA ARG A 22 -18.19 3.48 9.78
C ARG A 22 -17.16 3.77 8.68
N LEU A 23 -17.54 4.49 7.63
CA LEU A 23 -16.63 4.86 6.55
C LEU A 23 -15.48 5.76 7.06
N PHE A 24 -15.81 6.79 7.84
CA PHE A 24 -14.80 7.69 8.43
C PHE A 24 -13.96 6.99 9.49
N VAL A 25 -14.54 6.13 10.32
CA VAL A 25 -13.81 5.29 11.28
C VAL A 25 -12.82 4.37 10.55
N SER A 26 -13.24 3.76 9.43
CA SER A 26 -12.36 2.93 8.60
C SER A 26 -11.19 3.73 8.02
N LEU A 27 -11.44 4.96 7.54
CA LEU A 27 -10.40 5.87 7.06
C LEU A 27 -9.42 6.22 8.19
N ALA A 28 -9.93 6.58 9.37
CA ALA A 28 -9.12 6.94 10.53
C ALA A 28 -8.27 5.75 11.02
N LEU A 29 -8.86 4.55 11.14
CA LEU A 29 -8.14 3.33 11.51
C LEU A 29 -7.03 3.01 10.50
N MET A 30 -7.28 3.16 9.21
CA MET A 30 -6.27 2.94 8.17
C MET A 30 -5.16 3.99 8.27
N THR A 31 -5.51 5.27 8.51
CA THR A 31 -4.53 6.36 8.65
C THR A 31 -3.63 6.16 9.88
N VAL A 32 -4.22 5.83 11.03
CA VAL A 32 -3.45 5.61 12.27
C VAL A 32 -2.68 4.29 12.20
N GLY A 33 -3.33 3.20 11.83
CA GLY A 33 -2.75 1.87 11.85
C GLY A 33 -1.66 1.62 10.82
N THR A 34 -1.51 2.49 9.81
CA THR A 34 -0.42 2.38 8.82
C THR A 34 0.87 3.09 9.27
N VAL A 35 0.91 3.75 10.43
CA VAL A 35 2.11 4.43 10.96
C VAL A 35 3.34 3.54 11.02
N GLY A 36 3.17 2.25 11.34
CA GLY A 36 4.27 1.28 11.43
C GLY A 36 5.14 1.19 10.16
N MET A 37 4.58 1.51 8.99
CA MET A 37 5.32 1.57 7.74
C MET A 37 6.34 2.72 7.71
N TYR A 38 6.03 3.85 8.37
CA TYR A 38 6.83 5.07 8.30
C TYR A 38 7.89 5.16 9.38
N VAL A 39 7.76 4.43 10.50
CA VAL A 39 8.75 4.44 11.58
C VAL A 39 10.13 3.96 11.12
N GLY A 40 10.19 2.92 10.28
CA GLY A 40 11.43 2.42 9.71
C GLY A 40 12.03 3.33 8.63
N ILE A 41 11.20 4.14 7.96
CA ILE A 41 11.63 5.09 6.92
C ILE A 41 12.27 6.32 7.55
N VAL A 42 11.55 6.97 8.46
CA VAL A 42 12.00 8.22 9.11
C VAL A 42 13.11 7.93 10.14
N GLY A 43 13.00 6.81 10.87
CA GLY A 43 13.98 6.37 11.85
C GLY A 43 15.24 5.71 11.29
N LEU A 44 15.38 5.54 9.97
CA LEU A 44 16.47 4.76 9.36
C LEU A 44 17.86 5.18 9.84
N LYS A 45 18.17 6.47 9.77
CA LYS A 45 19.50 6.97 10.15
C LYS A 45 19.79 6.89 11.66
N PRO A 46 18.90 7.40 12.56
CA PRO A 46 19.15 7.32 13.99
C PRO A 46 19.19 5.88 14.51
N ILE A 47 18.35 4.98 13.99
CA ILE A 47 18.38 3.56 14.34
C ILE A 47 19.71 2.92 13.88
N ALA A 48 20.11 3.16 12.62
CA ALA A 48 21.35 2.62 12.08
C ALA A 48 22.58 3.12 12.87
N ALA A 49 22.58 4.39 13.27
CA ALA A 49 23.67 4.97 14.07
C ALA A 49 23.75 4.36 15.47
N GLU A 50 22.61 4.12 16.14
CA GLU A 50 22.60 3.56 17.50
C GLU A 50 23.05 2.10 17.54
N PHE A 51 22.59 1.27 16.57
CA PHE A 51 23.01 -0.13 16.48
C PHE A 51 24.35 -0.34 15.78
N GLY A 52 25.01 0.72 15.28
CA GLY A 52 26.28 0.64 14.57
C GLY A 52 26.22 -0.20 13.28
N ILE A 53 25.09 -0.13 12.56
CA ILE A 53 24.82 -0.96 11.38
C ILE A 53 24.86 -0.15 10.09
N SER A 54 25.11 -0.85 8.98
CA SER A 54 25.07 -0.26 7.65
C SER A 54 23.63 0.15 7.24
N ARG A 55 23.53 0.97 6.21
CA ARG A 55 22.24 1.46 5.71
C ARG A 55 21.38 0.34 5.13
N GLY A 56 22.00 -0.64 4.45
CA GLY A 56 21.33 -1.83 3.94
C GLY A 56 20.73 -2.69 5.06
N VAL A 57 21.48 -2.87 6.16
CA VAL A 57 20.96 -3.58 7.34
C VAL A 57 19.85 -2.77 8.03
N GLY A 58 20.00 -1.45 8.16
CA GLY A 58 18.96 -0.57 8.69
C GLY A 58 17.65 -0.62 7.87
N SER A 59 17.76 -0.73 6.54
CA SER A 59 16.62 -0.85 5.63
C SER A 59 15.84 -2.17 5.78
N LEU A 60 16.43 -3.19 6.46
CA LEU A 60 15.69 -4.40 6.83
C LEU A 60 14.51 -4.11 7.74
N THR A 61 14.54 -3.02 8.50
CA THR A 61 13.39 -2.57 9.31
C THR A 61 12.13 -2.44 8.45
N TYR A 62 12.23 -1.71 7.35
CA TYR A 62 11.13 -1.55 6.41
C TYR A 62 10.81 -2.85 5.66
N ALA A 63 11.82 -3.56 5.17
CA ALA A 63 11.65 -4.78 4.39
C ALA A 63 10.93 -5.88 5.20
N LEU A 64 11.39 -6.15 6.42
CA LEU A 64 10.80 -7.17 7.27
C LEU A 64 9.40 -6.76 7.77
N PHE A 65 9.19 -5.45 8.06
CA PHE A 65 7.85 -4.93 8.33
C PHE A 65 6.90 -5.24 7.16
N MET A 66 7.31 -4.94 5.91
CA MET A 66 6.48 -5.17 4.72
C MET A 66 6.22 -6.65 4.46
N ILE A 67 7.21 -7.52 4.69
CA ILE A 67 7.03 -8.97 4.62
C ILE A 67 6.01 -9.44 5.67
N GLY A 68 6.19 -9.03 6.91
CA GLY A 68 5.22 -9.31 7.98
C GLY A 68 3.81 -8.81 7.62
N TYR A 69 3.71 -7.57 7.14
CA TYR A 69 2.47 -6.95 6.67
C TYR A 69 1.79 -7.76 5.55
N ALA A 70 2.56 -8.28 4.58
CA ALA A 70 2.02 -9.10 3.49
C ALA A 70 1.38 -10.40 4.01
N PHE A 71 2.08 -11.14 4.87
CA PHE A 71 1.55 -12.35 5.50
C PHE A 71 0.39 -12.05 6.44
N GLY A 72 0.50 -10.99 7.22
CA GLY A 72 -0.54 -10.55 8.15
C GLY A 72 -1.86 -10.21 7.44
N ASN A 73 -1.82 -9.61 6.25
CA ASN A 73 -3.03 -9.34 5.45
C ASN A 73 -3.80 -10.62 5.12
N VAL A 74 -3.11 -11.73 4.82
CA VAL A 74 -3.75 -13.02 4.55
C VAL A 74 -4.36 -13.60 5.83
N ILE A 75 -3.64 -13.51 6.94
CA ILE A 75 -4.10 -14.03 8.26
C ILE A 75 -5.32 -13.24 8.71
N HIS A 76 -5.24 -11.91 8.73
CA HIS A 76 -6.34 -11.05 9.19
C HIS A 76 -7.55 -11.07 8.25
N GLY A 77 -7.34 -11.27 6.93
CA GLY A 77 -8.42 -11.49 5.99
C GLY A 77 -9.24 -12.74 6.37
N ARG A 78 -8.56 -13.89 6.59
CA ARG A 78 -9.22 -15.13 7.02
C ARG A 78 -9.90 -14.99 8.39
N LEU A 79 -9.27 -14.25 9.30
CA LEU A 79 -9.80 -14.00 10.63
C LEU A 79 -11.08 -13.16 10.56
N ALA A 80 -11.10 -12.14 9.67
CA ALA A 80 -12.28 -11.33 9.40
C ALA A 80 -13.42 -12.13 8.79
N ASP A 81 -13.11 -13.04 7.85
CA ASP A 81 -14.11 -13.91 7.22
C ASP A 81 -14.76 -14.86 8.24
N ARG A 82 -14.01 -15.34 9.22
CA ARG A 82 -14.48 -16.31 10.22
C ARG A 82 -15.17 -15.66 11.42
N TYR A 83 -14.59 -14.59 11.96
CA TYR A 83 -15.02 -13.99 13.23
C TYR A 83 -15.62 -12.59 13.07
N GLY A 84 -15.55 -12.01 11.87
CA GLY A 84 -15.93 -10.63 11.59
C GLY A 84 -14.78 -9.65 11.82
N ILE A 85 -14.97 -8.41 11.36
CA ILE A 85 -13.91 -7.40 11.31
C ILE A 85 -13.39 -6.97 12.69
N LEU A 86 -14.21 -7.04 13.73
CA LEU A 86 -13.84 -6.55 15.07
C LEU A 86 -12.62 -7.28 15.65
N VAL A 87 -12.54 -8.60 15.46
CA VAL A 87 -11.46 -9.43 16.00
C VAL A 87 -10.09 -9.04 15.44
N PRO A 88 -9.87 -9.02 14.11
CA PRO A 88 -8.58 -8.56 13.57
C PRO A 88 -8.26 -7.10 13.95
N LEU A 89 -9.25 -6.20 13.99
CA LEU A 89 -9.01 -4.81 14.37
C LEU A 89 -8.55 -4.69 15.83
N LEU A 90 -9.15 -5.43 16.77
CA LEU A 90 -8.70 -5.41 18.16
C LEU A 90 -7.31 -6.01 18.32
N ILE A 91 -7.00 -7.11 17.62
CA ILE A 91 -5.64 -7.66 17.61
C ILE A 91 -4.66 -6.61 17.12
N GLY A 92 -4.93 -5.95 15.99
CA GLY A 92 -4.07 -4.92 15.44
C GLY A 92 -3.93 -3.70 16.33
N SER A 93 -5.03 -3.30 17.00
CA SER A 93 -5.05 -2.15 17.92
C SER A 93 -4.20 -2.35 19.18
N VAL A 94 -3.86 -3.59 19.51
CA VAL A 94 -2.95 -3.93 20.62
C VAL A 94 -1.56 -4.28 20.09
N ALA A 95 -1.48 -5.05 19.00
CA ALA A 95 -0.23 -5.56 18.48
C ALA A 95 0.67 -4.44 17.90
N LEU A 96 0.11 -3.48 17.17
CA LEU A 96 0.89 -2.36 16.61
C LEU A 96 1.51 -1.50 17.71
N PRO A 97 0.75 -0.99 18.71
CA PRO A 97 1.33 -0.29 19.85
C PRO A 97 2.39 -1.11 20.58
N ALA A 98 2.10 -2.36 20.90
CA ALA A 98 3.05 -3.26 21.55
C ALA A 98 4.34 -3.41 20.72
N GLY A 99 4.22 -3.57 19.39
CA GLY A 99 5.36 -3.64 18.49
C GLY A 99 6.23 -2.39 18.55
N LEU A 100 5.63 -1.20 18.55
CA LEU A 100 6.36 0.07 18.66
C LEU A 100 7.03 0.24 20.04
N ILE A 101 6.30 -0.03 21.12
CA ILE A 101 6.82 0.13 22.48
C ILE A 101 7.95 -0.88 22.77
N LEU A 102 7.76 -2.16 22.39
CA LEU A 102 8.76 -3.19 22.61
C LEU A 102 9.99 -2.99 21.69
N SER A 103 9.80 -2.51 20.46
CA SER A 103 10.93 -2.16 19.60
C SER A 103 11.77 -1.01 20.16
N ALA A 104 11.13 -0.05 20.84
CA ALA A 104 11.83 1.03 21.55
C ALA A 104 12.62 0.56 22.78
N GLN A 105 12.31 -0.61 23.31
CA GLN A 105 13.00 -1.23 24.47
C GLN A 105 14.04 -2.31 24.02
N ALA A 106 14.17 -2.53 22.72
CA ALA A 106 15.08 -3.55 22.20
C ALA A 106 16.56 -3.18 22.47
N ASP A 107 17.31 -4.11 23.05
CA ASP A 107 18.76 -3.98 23.29
C ASP A 107 19.57 -4.48 22.10
N THR A 108 18.99 -5.34 21.28
CA THR A 108 19.64 -5.92 20.10
C THR A 108 18.86 -5.65 18.84
N LEU A 109 19.59 -5.53 17.71
CA LEU A 109 18.97 -5.37 16.40
C LEU A 109 17.92 -6.44 16.08
N TRP A 110 18.17 -7.71 16.43
CA TRP A 110 17.28 -8.82 16.13
C TRP A 110 15.96 -8.75 16.92
N GLN A 111 16.01 -8.31 18.17
CA GLN A 111 14.82 -8.03 18.96
C GLN A 111 14.00 -6.91 18.33
N PHE A 112 14.68 -5.83 17.92
CA PHE A 112 14.05 -4.71 17.23
C PHE A 112 13.38 -5.15 15.92
N LEU A 113 14.09 -5.86 15.05
CA LEU A 113 13.56 -6.33 13.76
C LEU A 113 12.41 -7.32 13.94
N ALA A 114 12.51 -8.24 14.91
CA ALA A 114 11.45 -9.22 15.19
C ALA A 114 10.16 -8.53 15.69
N THR A 115 10.26 -7.57 16.62
CA THR A 115 9.10 -6.85 17.15
C THR A 115 8.43 -6.01 16.07
N ILE A 116 9.19 -5.29 15.25
CA ILE A 116 8.66 -4.49 14.14
C ILE A 116 8.00 -5.39 13.08
N ALA A 117 8.63 -6.51 12.70
CA ALA A 117 8.08 -7.39 11.68
C ALA A 117 6.82 -8.13 12.14
N LEU A 118 6.87 -8.75 13.33
CA LEU A 118 5.79 -9.60 13.83
C LEU A 118 4.64 -8.80 14.43
N LEU A 119 4.95 -7.91 15.39
CA LEU A 119 3.92 -7.14 16.07
C LEU A 119 3.51 -5.90 15.28
N GLY A 120 4.47 -5.16 14.74
CA GLY A 120 4.19 -3.97 13.94
C GLY A 120 3.55 -4.30 12.60
N GLY A 121 4.17 -5.16 11.80
CA GLY A 121 3.75 -5.52 10.45
C GLY A 121 2.66 -6.60 10.42
N ALA A 122 2.99 -7.82 10.89
CA ALA A 122 2.15 -9.00 10.67
C ALA A 122 0.86 -9.00 11.51
N LEU A 123 0.91 -8.57 12.75
CA LEU A 123 -0.26 -8.55 13.63
C LEU A 123 -0.86 -7.14 13.79
N GLY A 124 -0.08 -6.09 13.59
CA GLY A 124 -0.48 -4.70 13.79
C GLY A 124 -1.12 -4.07 12.56
N SER A 125 -0.29 -3.46 11.72
CA SER A 125 -0.74 -2.64 10.59
C SER A 125 -1.53 -3.41 9.53
N SER A 126 -1.28 -4.71 9.35
CA SER A 126 -2.03 -5.54 8.40
C SER A 126 -3.51 -5.69 8.77
N ALA A 127 -3.86 -5.59 10.04
CA ALA A 127 -5.22 -5.70 10.53
C ALA A 127 -6.16 -4.60 10.03
N VAL A 128 -5.61 -3.42 9.71
CA VAL A 128 -6.39 -2.26 9.23
C VAL A 128 -6.46 -2.17 7.70
N PHE A 129 -5.87 -3.09 6.94
CA PHE A 129 -5.86 -2.99 5.47
C PHE A 129 -6.87 -3.95 4.82
N ALA A 130 -6.53 -5.22 4.68
CA ALA A 130 -7.39 -6.18 3.99
C ALA A 130 -8.77 -6.36 4.66
N PRO A 131 -8.90 -6.47 6.00
CA PRO A 131 -10.19 -6.58 6.64
C PRO A 131 -11.10 -5.37 6.42
N ILE A 132 -10.54 -4.15 6.49
CA ILE A 132 -11.32 -2.92 6.29
C ILE A 132 -11.81 -2.80 4.86
N ILE A 133 -10.99 -3.13 3.86
CA ILE A 133 -11.40 -3.14 2.44
C ILE A 133 -12.53 -4.12 2.21
N ALA A 134 -12.43 -5.33 2.76
CA ALA A 134 -13.47 -6.34 2.67
C ALA A 134 -14.77 -5.85 3.31
N ASP A 135 -14.71 -5.34 4.52
CA ASP A 135 -15.87 -4.85 5.26
C ASP A 135 -16.58 -3.70 4.54
N VAL A 136 -15.85 -2.65 4.17
CA VAL A 136 -16.41 -1.50 3.45
C VAL A 136 -17.09 -1.94 2.15
N SER A 137 -16.53 -2.92 1.46
CA SER A 137 -17.12 -3.46 0.23
C SER A 137 -18.44 -4.18 0.45
N LEU A 138 -18.76 -4.63 1.66
CA LEU A 138 -20.02 -5.26 2.04
C LEU A 138 -21.09 -4.23 2.42
N TRP A 139 -20.70 -3.12 3.04
CA TRP A 139 -21.64 -2.07 3.46
C TRP A 139 -22.05 -1.13 2.32
N PHE A 140 -21.24 -0.97 1.27
CA PHE A 140 -21.48 -0.05 0.15
C PHE A 140 -21.70 -0.79 -1.17
N VAL A 141 -22.83 -1.51 -1.30
CA VAL A 141 -23.11 -2.32 -2.51
C VAL A 141 -23.24 -1.47 -3.77
N GLY A 142 -23.97 -0.34 -3.73
CA GLY A 142 -24.21 0.51 -4.90
C GLY A 142 -23.03 1.40 -5.32
N ARG A 143 -22.13 1.75 -4.40
CA ARG A 143 -20.96 2.64 -4.63
C ARG A 143 -19.67 2.04 -4.05
N ARG A 144 -19.53 0.72 -4.18
CA ARG A 144 -18.42 -0.05 -3.59
C ARG A 144 -17.05 0.50 -3.98
N GLY A 145 -16.84 0.79 -5.26
CA GLY A 145 -15.55 1.29 -5.76
C GLY A 145 -15.15 2.62 -5.11
N LEU A 146 -16.07 3.58 -5.04
CA LEU A 146 -15.84 4.88 -4.42
C LEU A 146 -15.55 4.76 -2.92
N ALA A 147 -16.33 3.96 -2.19
CA ALA A 147 -16.14 3.78 -0.75
C ALA A 147 -14.79 3.10 -0.42
N VAL A 148 -14.41 2.08 -1.18
CA VAL A 148 -13.10 1.41 -1.05
C VAL A 148 -11.97 2.37 -1.41
N ALA A 149 -12.07 3.14 -2.49
CA ALA A 149 -11.06 4.13 -2.87
C ALA A 149 -10.89 5.22 -1.80
N PHE A 150 -12.01 5.70 -1.23
CA PHE A 150 -11.98 6.66 -0.13
C PHE A 150 -11.22 6.12 1.07
N VAL A 151 -11.53 4.93 1.53
CA VAL A 151 -10.86 4.33 2.69
C VAL A 151 -9.39 4.00 2.40
N LEU A 152 -9.08 3.50 1.20
CA LEU A 152 -7.70 3.27 0.77
C LEU A 152 -6.84 4.54 0.75
N SER A 153 -7.46 5.73 0.61
CA SER A 153 -6.75 6.99 0.74
C SER A 153 -6.18 7.20 2.14
N GLY A 154 -6.67 6.47 3.17
CA GLY A 154 -6.14 6.50 4.52
C GLY A 154 -4.65 6.14 4.61
N SER A 155 -4.17 5.22 3.78
CA SER A 155 -2.74 4.88 3.72
C SER A 155 -1.88 6.03 3.17
N TYR A 156 -2.42 6.83 2.24
CA TYR A 156 -1.75 8.03 1.75
C TYR A 156 -1.85 9.19 2.74
N PHE A 157 -3.00 9.35 3.43
CA PHE A 157 -3.11 10.29 4.56
C PHE A 157 -2.11 9.97 5.66
N ALA A 158 -1.93 8.68 5.98
CA ALA A 158 -0.88 8.25 6.90
C ALA A 158 0.50 8.72 6.44
N GLY A 159 0.82 8.53 5.17
CA GLY A 159 2.10 8.95 4.59
C GLY A 159 2.27 10.46 4.46
N ALA A 160 1.18 11.22 4.37
CA ALA A 160 1.23 12.66 4.38
C ALA A 160 1.41 13.23 5.80
N ILE A 161 0.88 12.56 6.83
CA ILE A 161 0.84 13.07 8.20
C ILE A 161 2.00 12.54 9.04
N TRP A 162 2.27 11.22 9.00
CA TRP A 162 3.20 10.59 9.92
C TRP A 162 4.68 10.96 9.73
N PRO A 163 5.23 11.12 8.52
CA PRO A 163 6.65 11.43 8.38
C PRO A 163 7.08 12.72 9.09
N PRO A 164 6.41 13.88 8.90
CA PRO A 164 6.80 15.09 9.63
C PRO A 164 6.55 14.97 11.14
N VAL A 165 5.48 14.30 11.57
CA VAL A 165 5.20 14.08 13.00
C VAL A 165 6.29 13.20 13.63
N LEU A 166 6.64 12.08 13.00
CA LEU A 166 7.71 11.20 13.45
C LEU A 166 9.06 11.91 13.46
N GLN A 167 9.37 12.67 12.41
CA GLN A 167 10.63 13.40 12.35
C GLN A 167 10.75 14.42 13.49
N TYR A 168 9.69 15.19 13.74
CA TYR A 168 9.65 16.12 14.88
C TYR A 168 9.89 15.41 16.21
N LEU A 169 9.16 14.31 16.48
CA LEU A 169 9.33 13.56 17.72
C LEU A 169 10.74 12.94 17.84
N ILE A 170 11.31 12.47 16.73
CA ILE A 170 12.65 11.90 16.72
C ILE A 170 13.71 12.96 16.95
N SER A 171 13.58 14.15 16.35
CA SER A 171 14.52 15.26 16.54
C SER A 171 14.53 15.79 17.97
N GLU A 172 13.35 15.91 18.61
CA GLU A 172 13.21 16.48 19.95
C GLU A 172 13.50 15.48 21.07
N TYR A 173 13.04 14.22 20.93
CA TYR A 173 13.01 13.25 22.02
C TYR A 173 13.78 11.96 21.73
N GLY A 174 14.34 11.82 20.55
CA GLY A 174 14.97 10.59 20.07
C GLY A 174 13.97 9.53 19.59
N TRP A 175 14.44 8.58 18.78
CA TRP A 175 13.58 7.62 18.11
C TRP A 175 12.85 6.65 19.07
N ARG A 176 13.50 6.27 20.19
CA ARG A 176 12.90 5.37 21.19
C ARG A 176 11.68 6.02 21.85
N SER A 177 11.82 7.26 22.32
CA SER A 177 10.72 8.00 22.93
C SER A 177 9.62 8.32 21.92
N ALA A 178 9.97 8.61 20.68
CA ALA A 178 9.01 8.81 19.58
C ALA A 178 8.15 7.56 19.35
N PHE A 179 8.76 6.37 19.30
CA PHE A 179 8.03 5.10 19.10
C PHE A 179 7.10 4.77 20.27
N VAL A 180 7.55 5.01 21.50
CA VAL A 180 6.71 4.84 22.69
C VAL A 180 5.51 5.80 22.66
N THR A 181 5.74 7.07 22.35
CA THR A 181 4.69 8.10 22.27
C THR A 181 3.65 7.75 21.21
N VAL A 182 4.11 7.39 20.01
CA VAL A 182 3.22 6.96 18.92
C VAL A 182 2.50 5.66 19.27
N GLY A 183 3.16 4.72 19.95
CA GLY A 183 2.54 3.50 20.45
C GLY A 183 1.36 3.79 21.39
N TYR A 184 1.52 4.64 22.37
CA TYR A 184 0.42 5.02 23.26
C TYR A 184 -0.69 5.78 22.52
N PHE A 185 -0.35 6.66 21.58
CA PHE A 185 -1.33 7.33 20.73
C PHE A 185 -2.15 6.32 19.91
N CYS A 186 -1.50 5.34 19.27
CA CYS A 186 -2.18 4.29 18.53
C CYS A 186 -3.10 3.46 19.42
N LEU A 187 -2.65 3.08 20.63
CA LEU A 187 -3.47 2.33 21.58
C LEU A 187 -4.72 3.12 21.96
N ALA A 188 -4.54 4.40 22.34
CA ALA A 188 -5.62 5.27 22.79
C ALA A 188 -6.65 5.59 21.67
N THR A 189 -6.23 5.59 20.42
CA THR A 189 -7.10 5.92 19.28
C THR A 189 -7.67 4.68 18.60
N MET A 190 -6.86 3.66 18.32
CA MET A 190 -7.31 2.50 17.54
C MET A 190 -8.28 1.59 18.31
N VAL A 191 -8.10 1.43 19.63
CA VAL A 191 -9.01 0.59 20.43
C VAL A 191 -10.44 1.15 20.43
N PRO A 192 -10.69 2.43 20.79
CA PRO A 192 -12.05 2.99 20.75
C PRO A 192 -12.64 2.97 19.31
N LEU A 193 -11.85 3.33 18.30
CA LEU A 193 -12.31 3.32 16.90
C LEU A 193 -12.67 1.91 16.45
N SER A 194 -11.90 0.89 16.86
CA SER A 194 -12.21 -0.51 16.54
C SER A 194 -13.52 -0.98 17.16
N LEU A 195 -13.79 -0.56 18.40
CA LEU A 195 -15.05 -0.89 19.08
C LEU A 195 -16.27 -0.31 18.38
N LEU A 196 -16.15 0.83 17.68
CA LEU A 196 -17.25 1.37 16.87
C LEU A 196 -17.59 0.49 15.67
N MET A 197 -16.71 -0.46 15.27
CA MET A 197 -16.91 -1.38 14.16
C MET A 197 -17.64 -2.68 14.54
N TYR A 198 -18.28 -2.75 15.71
CA TYR A 198 -18.86 -3.98 16.29
C TYR A 198 -20.04 -4.56 15.51
N ARG A 199 -20.79 -3.77 14.75
CA ARG A 199 -21.97 -4.26 14.01
C ARG A 199 -21.54 -5.10 12.81
N LYS A 200 -22.19 -6.25 12.65
CA LYS A 200 -22.02 -7.11 11.46
C LYS A 200 -23.04 -6.73 10.39
N PRO A 201 -22.69 -6.76 9.08
CA PRO A 201 -23.68 -6.51 8.01
C PRO A 201 -24.74 -7.62 8.01
N ALA A 202 -26.03 -7.23 7.99
CA ALA A 202 -27.16 -8.18 8.11
C ALA A 202 -27.29 -9.16 6.92
N HIS A 203 -26.75 -8.80 5.75
CA HIS A 203 -26.87 -9.55 4.50
C HIS A 203 -25.67 -10.46 4.17
N LEU A 204 -24.73 -10.65 5.07
CA LEU A 204 -23.60 -11.59 4.88
C LEU A 204 -23.99 -13.06 4.77
N PHE A 205 -25.26 -13.40 5.11
CA PHE A 205 -25.79 -14.77 5.11
C PHE A 205 -26.70 -15.08 3.92
N ALA A 206 -27.01 -14.10 3.08
CA ALA A 206 -27.85 -14.27 1.90
C ALA A 206 -26.96 -14.15 0.64
N ASP A 207 -26.84 -15.26 -0.04
CA ASP A 207 -26.34 -15.39 -1.41
C ASP A 207 -24.82 -15.55 -1.62
N LYS A 208 -24.38 -16.79 -1.52
CA LYS A 208 -23.26 -17.28 -2.32
C LYS A 208 -23.75 -17.49 -3.74
N GLY A 209 -23.90 -16.39 -4.48
CA GLY A 209 -24.29 -16.42 -5.89
C GLY A 209 -23.37 -17.35 -6.69
N ALA A 210 -23.99 -18.18 -7.53
CA ALA A 210 -23.33 -19.16 -8.37
C ALA A 210 -22.17 -18.54 -9.18
N PRO A 211 -21.06 -19.23 -9.35
CA PRO A 211 -19.94 -18.73 -10.11
C PRO A 211 -20.35 -18.56 -11.58
N ARG A 212 -20.32 -17.32 -12.09
CA ARG A 212 -20.41 -17.07 -13.51
C ARG A 212 -19.18 -17.71 -14.16
N GLN A 213 -19.39 -18.77 -14.90
CA GLN A 213 -18.34 -19.40 -15.70
C GLN A 213 -17.75 -18.37 -16.67
N SER A 214 -16.46 -18.11 -16.55
CA SER A 214 -15.76 -17.28 -17.52
C SER A 214 -15.43 -18.09 -18.78
N GLN A 215 -15.68 -17.47 -19.94
CA GLN A 215 -15.47 -18.06 -21.26
C GLN A 215 -13.99 -18.02 -21.74
N PHE A 216 -13.07 -17.52 -20.94
CA PHE A 216 -11.67 -17.37 -21.40
C PHE A 216 -10.78 -18.56 -20.99
N VAL A 217 -10.64 -19.51 -21.89
CA VAL A 217 -9.71 -20.65 -21.74
C VAL A 217 -8.25 -20.19 -21.77
N ARG A 218 -7.93 -19.12 -22.53
CA ARG A 218 -6.58 -18.52 -22.61
C ARG A 218 -6.66 -16.99 -22.71
N PRO A 219 -6.70 -16.29 -21.59
CA PRO A 219 -6.74 -14.84 -21.61
C PRO A 219 -5.44 -14.27 -22.19
N LEU A 220 -5.57 -13.36 -23.15
CA LEU A 220 -4.45 -12.75 -23.88
C LEU A 220 -3.56 -13.78 -24.63
N GLY A 221 -4.11 -14.95 -24.97
CA GLY A 221 -3.36 -16.03 -25.62
C GLY A 221 -2.30 -16.70 -24.74
N LEU A 222 -2.28 -16.39 -23.44
CA LEU A 222 -1.40 -17.01 -22.42
C LEU A 222 -2.19 -18.04 -21.61
N THR A 223 -1.48 -19.00 -21.03
CA THR A 223 -2.10 -19.83 -20.00
C THR A 223 -2.42 -18.97 -18.77
N PRO A 224 -3.48 -19.28 -17.99
CA PRO A 224 -3.84 -18.48 -16.83
C PRO A 224 -2.67 -18.29 -15.84
N ASN A 225 -1.86 -19.32 -15.62
CA ASN A 225 -0.71 -19.24 -14.73
C ASN A 225 0.43 -18.38 -15.32
N ALA A 226 0.69 -18.46 -16.64
CA ALA A 226 1.68 -17.59 -17.29
C ALA A 226 1.27 -16.12 -17.21
N LEU A 227 -0.01 -15.81 -17.43
CA LEU A 227 -0.52 -14.44 -17.25
C LEU A 227 -0.40 -13.97 -15.79
N GLN A 228 -0.73 -14.83 -14.82
CA GLN A 228 -0.57 -14.53 -13.42
C GLN A 228 0.88 -14.22 -13.04
N CYS A 229 1.83 -15.07 -13.47
CA CYS A 229 3.26 -14.83 -13.25
C CYS A 229 3.74 -13.52 -13.89
N THR A 230 3.27 -13.23 -15.11
CA THR A 230 3.61 -11.99 -15.84
C THR A 230 3.10 -10.76 -15.08
N ILE A 231 1.87 -10.81 -14.55
CA ILE A 231 1.30 -9.74 -13.71
C ILE A 231 2.09 -9.58 -12.40
N CYS A 232 2.47 -10.67 -11.76
CA CYS A 232 3.27 -10.64 -10.53
C CYS A 232 4.67 -10.04 -10.77
N LEU A 233 5.35 -10.41 -11.86
CA LEU A 233 6.64 -9.83 -12.24
C LEU A 233 6.53 -8.34 -12.53
N ALA A 234 5.47 -7.91 -13.25
CA ALA A 234 5.19 -6.51 -13.45
C ALA A 234 4.98 -5.77 -12.11
N GLY A 235 4.23 -6.38 -11.19
CA GLY A 235 4.00 -5.85 -9.85
C GLY A 235 5.28 -5.67 -9.04
N ILE A 236 6.16 -6.66 -9.05
CA ILE A 236 7.48 -6.57 -8.41
C ILE A 236 8.28 -5.43 -9.03
N GLY A 237 8.40 -5.39 -10.36
CA GLY A 237 9.19 -4.36 -11.06
C GLY A 237 8.71 -2.95 -10.77
N CYS A 238 7.42 -2.72 -10.81
CA CYS A 238 6.82 -1.45 -10.48
C CYS A 238 7.12 -1.03 -9.04
N CYS A 239 6.90 -1.94 -8.08
CA CYS A 239 6.96 -1.61 -6.65
C CYS A 239 8.39 -1.54 -6.11
N VAL A 240 9.35 -2.26 -6.70
CA VAL A 240 10.78 -2.03 -6.46
C VAL A 240 11.15 -0.60 -6.85
N GLY A 241 10.77 -0.16 -8.06
CA GLY A 241 11.02 1.20 -8.51
C GLY A 241 10.32 2.26 -7.65
N MET A 242 9.13 1.96 -7.14
CA MET A 242 8.35 2.87 -6.31
C MET A 242 8.91 3.04 -4.90
N SER A 243 9.38 1.96 -4.28
CA SER A 243 9.81 1.99 -2.88
C SER A 243 11.17 2.61 -2.67
N MET A 244 12.08 2.56 -3.65
CA MET A 244 13.42 3.12 -3.51
C MET A 244 13.42 4.61 -3.14
N PRO A 245 12.77 5.53 -3.87
CA PRO A 245 12.70 6.92 -3.44
C PRO A 245 11.83 7.10 -2.19
N GLN A 246 10.73 6.38 -2.03
CA GLN A 246 9.86 6.53 -0.86
C GLN A 246 10.57 6.20 0.46
N VAL A 247 11.36 5.14 0.49
CA VAL A 247 12.04 4.68 1.72
C VAL A 247 13.28 5.53 2.02
N HIS A 248 13.95 6.02 0.98
CA HIS A 248 15.26 6.64 1.16
C HIS A 248 15.29 8.15 0.96
N ILE A 249 14.16 8.82 0.62
CA ILE A 249 14.16 10.28 0.37
C ILE A 249 14.64 11.09 1.58
N VAL A 250 14.29 10.68 2.81
CA VAL A 250 14.74 11.36 4.04
C VAL A 250 16.25 11.22 4.20
N ALA A 251 16.77 10.00 4.03
CA ALA A 251 18.19 9.72 4.11
C ALA A 251 18.98 10.39 2.97
N HIS A 252 18.43 10.38 1.74
CA HIS A 252 19.03 11.03 0.58
C HIS A 252 19.13 12.55 0.74
N ALA A 253 18.04 13.21 1.20
CA ALA A 253 18.06 14.65 1.47
C ALA A 253 19.10 15.03 2.50
N THR A 254 19.24 14.23 3.59
CA THR A 254 20.26 14.48 4.60
C THR A 254 21.69 14.22 4.10
N ASP A 255 21.91 13.31 3.15
CA ASP A 255 23.23 13.09 2.54
C ASP A 255 23.64 14.24 1.60
N LEU A 256 22.67 14.93 1.01
CA LEU A 256 22.87 16.16 0.25
C LEU A 256 23.06 17.40 1.14
N GLY A 257 23.08 17.24 2.48
CA GLY A 257 23.29 18.32 3.44
C GLY A 257 22.02 19.07 3.87
N PHE A 258 20.83 18.61 3.48
CA PHE A 258 19.58 19.21 3.93
C PHE A 258 19.15 18.62 5.29
N ALA A 259 18.40 19.40 6.07
CA ALA A 259 17.82 18.94 7.32
C ALA A 259 16.85 17.76 7.10
N ALA A 260 16.81 16.82 8.05
CA ALA A 260 15.99 15.62 7.96
C ALA A 260 14.48 15.95 7.86
N GLU A 261 14.05 17.07 8.46
CA GLU A 261 12.71 17.62 8.38
C GLU A 261 12.29 17.88 6.93
N ARG A 262 13.21 18.40 6.09
CA ARG A 262 12.96 18.62 4.66
C ARG A 262 12.72 17.31 3.91
N GLY A 263 13.47 16.27 4.25
CA GLY A 263 13.25 14.94 3.71
C GLY A 263 11.88 14.35 4.10
N ALA A 264 11.46 14.54 5.35
CA ALA A 264 10.15 14.11 5.83
C ALA A 264 9.00 14.90 5.16
N GLU A 265 9.17 16.22 4.95
CA GLU A 265 8.25 17.05 4.18
C GLU A 265 8.12 16.59 2.72
N MET A 266 9.23 16.23 2.07
CA MET A 266 9.23 15.68 0.71
C MET A 266 8.46 14.37 0.62
N LEU A 267 8.64 13.46 1.59
CA LEU A 267 7.88 12.21 1.67
C LEU A 267 6.39 12.48 1.89
N SER A 268 6.07 13.42 2.77
CA SER A 268 4.69 13.86 3.03
C SER A 268 4.03 14.44 1.77
N LEU A 269 4.72 15.31 1.05
CA LEU A 269 4.27 15.89 -0.21
C LEU A 269 4.06 14.82 -1.28
N MET A 270 5.00 13.89 -1.42
CA MET A 270 4.93 12.75 -2.35
C MET A 270 3.66 11.95 -2.12
N LEU A 271 3.36 11.58 -0.88
CA LEU A 271 2.21 10.75 -0.54
C LEU A 271 0.91 11.56 -0.55
N GLY A 272 0.95 12.84 -0.17
CA GLY A 272 -0.17 13.76 -0.30
C GLY A 272 -0.62 13.93 -1.77
N CYS A 273 0.33 14.17 -2.69
CA CYS A 273 0.07 14.19 -4.13
C CYS A 273 -0.45 12.85 -4.66
N GLY A 274 -0.04 11.74 -4.03
CA GLY A 274 -0.54 10.40 -4.32
C GLY A 274 -2.04 10.24 -4.11
N ILE A 275 -2.67 11.00 -3.20
CA ILE A 275 -4.13 11.00 -3.01
C ILE A 275 -4.82 11.51 -4.29
N ILE A 276 -4.33 12.63 -4.84
CA ILE A 276 -4.86 13.23 -6.07
C ILE A 276 -4.70 12.24 -7.23
N SER A 277 -3.51 11.68 -7.37
CA SER A 277 -3.21 10.68 -8.39
C SER A 277 -4.11 9.45 -8.30
N ARG A 278 -4.41 8.97 -7.08
CA ARG A 278 -5.28 7.81 -6.86
C ARG A 278 -6.69 8.04 -7.36
N ILE A 279 -7.26 9.22 -7.04
CA ILE A 279 -8.62 9.59 -7.48
C ILE A 279 -8.65 9.75 -9.00
N ALA A 280 -7.69 10.49 -9.56
CA ALA A 280 -7.59 10.70 -11.01
C ALA A 280 -7.40 9.39 -11.78
N SER A 281 -6.54 8.50 -11.29
CA SER A 281 -6.29 7.20 -11.92
C SER A 281 -7.48 6.25 -11.85
N GLY A 282 -8.29 6.30 -10.79
CA GLY A 282 -9.56 5.58 -10.72
C GLY A 282 -10.49 6.00 -11.86
N TRP A 283 -10.68 7.30 -12.04
CA TRP A 283 -11.50 7.86 -13.11
C TRP A 283 -10.94 7.56 -14.53
N ILE A 284 -9.62 7.59 -14.70
CA ILE A 284 -8.95 7.19 -15.96
C ILE A 284 -9.19 5.70 -16.21
N SER A 285 -9.01 4.86 -15.18
CA SER A 285 -9.14 3.40 -15.30
C SER A 285 -10.56 2.97 -15.70
N ASP A 286 -11.59 3.68 -15.23
CA ASP A 286 -12.98 3.43 -15.62
C ASP A 286 -13.22 3.69 -17.12
N ARG A 287 -12.42 4.56 -17.75
CA ARG A 287 -12.55 4.91 -19.18
C ARG A 287 -11.65 4.11 -20.10
N VAL A 288 -10.40 3.90 -19.70
CA VAL A 288 -9.38 3.32 -20.58
C VAL A 288 -8.96 1.90 -20.20
N GLY A 289 -9.42 1.43 -19.04
CA GLY A 289 -9.11 0.11 -18.49
C GLY A 289 -7.77 0.04 -17.73
N GLY A 290 -7.61 -1.03 -16.94
CA GLY A 290 -6.47 -1.18 -16.03
C GLY A 290 -5.10 -1.22 -16.70
N LEU A 291 -4.95 -1.91 -17.85
CA LEU A 291 -3.65 -2.01 -18.56
C LEU A 291 -3.14 -0.65 -19.08
N ARG A 292 -4.03 0.18 -19.63
CA ARG A 292 -3.64 1.51 -20.12
C ARG A 292 -3.31 2.45 -18.97
N THR A 293 -4.08 2.37 -17.88
CA THR A 293 -3.82 3.17 -16.66
C THR A 293 -2.49 2.79 -16.03
N LEU A 294 -2.19 1.50 -15.95
CA LEU A 294 -0.91 1.01 -15.43
C LEU A 294 0.26 1.44 -16.32
N LEU A 295 0.10 1.40 -17.65
CA LEU A 295 1.14 1.84 -18.59
C LEU A 295 1.41 3.35 -18.45
N LEU A 296 0.37 4.17 -18.34
CA LEU A 296 0.50 5.61 -18.12
C LEU A 296 1.20 5.92 -16.79
N GLY A 297 0.73 5.32 -15.69
CA GLY A 297 1.34 5.50 -14.38
C GLY A 297 2.79 5.05 -14.34
N GLY A 298 3.10 3.85 -14.87
CA GLY A 298 4.46 3.31 -14.95
C GLY A 298 5.37 4.16 -15.85
N GLY A 299 4.87 4.68 -16.96
CA GLY A 299 5.62 5.59 -17.83
C GLY A 299 5.95 6.91 -17.15
N LEU A 300 4.97 7.56 -16.51
CA LEU A 300 5.18 8.79 -15.73
C LEU A 300 6.15 8.55 -14.57
N GLN A 301 5.99 7.44 -13.85
CA GLN A 301 6.91 7.05 -12.77
C GLN A 301 8.34 6.90 -13.28
N GLY A 302 8.55 6.29 -14.44
CA GLY A 302 9.89 6.14 -15.06
C GLY A 302 10.52 7.50 -15.40
N VAL A 303 9.76 8.43 -15.97
CA VAL A 303 10.25 9.79 -16.25
C VAL A 303 10.68 10.51 -14.98
N VAL A 304 9.89 10.39 -13.91
CA VAL A 304 10.21 11.05 -12.64
C VAL A 304 11.39 10.37 -11.93
N LEU A 305 11.51 9.03 -12.02
CA LEU A 305 12.69 8.31 -11.52
C LEU A 305 13.97 8.77 -12.22
N ALA A 306 13.92 9.01 -13.53
CA ALA A 306 15.04 9.60 -14.25
C ALA A 306 15.35 11.03 -13.79
N ALA A 307 14.32 11.82 -13.45
CA ALA A 307 14.51 13.18 -12.93
C ALA A 307 15.17 13.21 -11.54
N PHE A 308 15.00 12.18 -10.69
CA PHE A 308 15.73 12.05 -9.43
C PHE A 308 17.26 12.01 -9.61
N LEU A 309 17.74 11.49 -10.75
CA LEU A 309 19.18 11.43 -11.04
C LEU A 309 19.84 12.80 -11.23
N ALA A 310 19.04 13.84 -11.50
CA ALA A 310 19.51 15.22 -11.72
C ALA A 310 18.99 16.20 -10.65
N ALA A 311 18.36 15.70 -9.58
CA ALA A 311 17.70 16.54 -8.58
C ALA A 311 18.60 16.71 -7.33
N ASP A 312 19.57 17.62 -7.39
CA ASP A 312 20.51 17.88 -6.29
C ASP A 312 20.15 19.12 -5.45
N SER A 313 19.23 19.97 -5.93
CA SER A 313 18.76 21.15 -5.19
C SER A 313 17.49 20.87 -4.39
N LEU A 314 17.33 21.62 -3.27
CA LEU A 314 16.14 21.49 -2.42
C LEU A 314 14.83 21.63 -3.22
N THR A 315 14.75 22.65 -4.06
CA THR A 315 13.57 22.91 -4.89
C THR A 315 13.32 21.78 -5.90
N ALA A 316 14.37 21.27 -6.55
CA ALA A 316 14.25 20.16 -7.50
C ALA A 316 13.73 18.90 -6.79
N LEU A 317 14.23 18.58 -5.61
CA LEU A 317 13.77 17.42 -4.82
C LEU A 317 12.29 17.53 -4.42
N TYR A 318 11.80 18.72 -4.03
CA TYR A 318 10.37 18.92 -3.76
C TYR A 318 9.52 18.73 -5.02
N ILE A 319 9.94 19.29 -6.16
CA ILE A 319 9.21 19.17 -7.43
C ILE A 319 9.16 17.68 -7.86
N VAL A 320 10.30 17.01 -7.86
CA VAL A 320 10.36 15.59 -8.26
C VAL A 320 9.56 14.71 -7.30
N SER A 321 9.59 14.99 -5.98
CA SER A 321 8.78 14.28 -4.99
C SER A 321 7.26 14.45 -5.24
N ALA A 322 6.81 15.67 -5.53
CA ALA A 322 5.42 15.94 -5.88
C ALA A 322 5.00 15.21 -7.18
N CYS A 323 5.83 15.30 -8.22
CA CYS A 323 5.60 14.61 -9.50
C CYS A 323 5.57 13.09 -9.33
N PHE A 324 6.46 12.55 -8.48
CA PHE A 324 6.48 11.12 -8.18
C PHE A 324 5.17 10.68 -7.52
N GLY A 325 4.68 11.45 -6.54
CA GLY A 325 3.38 11.22 -5.92
C GLY A 325 2.24 11.21 -6.94
N LEU A 326 2.24 12.17 -7.87
CA LEU A 326 1.23 12.25 -8.94
C LEU A 326 1.29 11.08 -9.93
N SER A 327 2.43 10.40 -10.08
CA SER A 327 2.59 9.28 -11.00
C SER A 327 2.12 7.94 -10.46
N GLN A 328 2.17 7.71 -9.14
CA GLN A 328 2.09 6.37 -8.55
C GLN A 328 0.71 5.94 -8.04
N GLY A 329 -0.22 6.88 -7.78
CA GLY A 329 -1.46 6.58 -7.03
C GLY A 329 -2.36 5.52 -7.66
N GLY A 330 -2.39 5.40 -8.98
CA GLY A 330 -3.20 4.45 -9.73
C GLY A 330 -2.55 3.12 -10.04
N VAL A 331 -1.26 2.98 -9.81
CA VAL A 331 -0.47 1.84 -10.28
C VAL A 331 -0.90 0.54 -9.59
N VAL A 332 -0.87 0.50 -8.27
CA VAL A 332 -1.20 -0.72 -7.50
C VAL A 332 -2.66 -1.15 -7.68
N PRO A 333 -3.68 -0.27 -7.62
CA PRO A 333 -5.07 -0.65 -7.89
C PRO A 333 -5.29 -1.23 -9.29
N SER A 334 -4.52 -0.81 -10.28
CA SER A 334 -4.65 -1.31 -11.66
C SER A 334 -4.41 -2.80 -11.78
N TYR A 335 -3.54 -3.41 -10.94
CA TYR A 335 -3.34 -4.86 -10.93
C TYR A 335 -4.60 -5.63 -10.56
N ALA A 336 -5.36 -5.14 -9.57
CA ALA A 336 -6.63 -5.76 -9.19
C ALA A 336 -7.68 -5.66 -10.32
N ILE A 337 -7.71 -4.54 -11.05
CA ILE A 337 -8.59 -4.33 -12.19
C ILE A 337 -8.21 -5.26 -13.35
N ILE A 338 -6.92 -5.39 -13.67
CA ILE A 338 -6.41 -6.29 -14.70
C ILE A 338 -6.80 -7.74 -14.39
N VAL A 339 -6.59 -8.19 -13.14
CA VAL A 339 -6.99 -9.55 -12.75
C VAL A 339 -8.49 -9.76 -12.91
N ARG A 340 -9.33 -8.81 -12.49
CA ARG A 340 -10.80 -8.91 -12.67
C ARG A 340 -11.23 -8.91 -14.13
N THR A 341 -10.47 -8.27 -15.01
CA THR A 341 -10.80 -8.20 -16.45
C THR A 341 -10.49 -9.50 -17.17
N PHE A 342 -9.39 -10.18 -16.81
CA PHE A 342 -8.88 -11.30 -17.58
C PHE A 342 -9.06 -12.68 -16.93
N PHE A 343 -9.50 -12.73 -15.66
CA PHE A 343 -9.69 -14.01 -14.96
C PHE A 343 -11.14 -14.23 -14.52
N PRO A 344 -11.56 -15.51 -14.35
CA PRO A 344 -12.87 -15.86 -13.85
C PRO A 344 -13.17 -15.24 -12.49
N ALA A 345 -14.40 -14.84 -12.26
CA ALA A 345 -14.84 -14.29 -10.97
C ALA A 345 -14.55 -15.23 -9.78
N GLY A 346 -14.68 -16.55 -10.00
CA GLY A 346 -14.41 -17.56 -8.94
C GLY A 346 -12.94 -17.68 -8.55
N GLU A 347 -12.01 -17.24 -9.42
CA GLU A 347 -10.57 -17.26 -9.15
C GLU A 347 -10.02 -15.87 -8.81
N ALA A 348 -10.79 -14.82 -9.02
CA ALA A 348 -10.33 -13.44 -8.91
C ALA A 348 -9.79 -13.11 -7.49
N GLY A 349 -10.35 -13.67 -6.44
CA GLY A 349 -9.95 -13.41 -5.06
C GLY A 349 -8.48 -13.78 -4.79
N TRP A 350 -8.13 -15.04 -5.00
CA TRP A 350 -6.76 -15.52 -4.74
C TRP A 350 -5.73 -14.93 -5.74
N ARG A 351 -6.16 -14.69 -6.99
CA ARG A 351 -5.29 -14.09 -8.01
C ARG A 351 -4.98 -12.63 -7.73
N ILE A 352 -5.96 -11.85 -7.27
CA ILE A 352 -5.74 -10.48 -6.79
C ILE A 352 -4.82 -10.51 -5.55
N GLY A 353 -5.09 -11.41 -4.61
CA GLY A 353 -4.26 -11.58 -3.42
C GLY A 353 -2.80 -11.86 -3.78
N THR A 354 -2.55 -12.76 -4.73
CA THR A 354 -1.19 -13.09 -5.20
C THR A 354 -0.53 -11.91 -5.91
N ALA A 355 -1.26 -11.16 -6.76
CA ALA A 355 -0.74 -9.98 -7.43
C ALA A 355 -0.40 -8.87 -6.42
N LEU A 356 -1.25 -8.62 -5.44
CA LEU A 356 -0.98 -7.63 -4.39
C LEU A 356 0.15 -8.08 -3.45
N PHE A 357 0.24 -9.38 -3.12
CA PHE A 357 1.38 -9.91 -2.38
C PHE A 357 2.69 -9.63 -3.11
N SER A 358 2.75 -9.86 -4.43
CA SER A 358 3.96 -9.58 -5.21
C SER A 358 4.30 -8.08 -5.28
N THR A 359 3.32 -7.18 -5.26
CA THR A 359 3.58 -5.73 -5.15
C THR A 359 4.19 -5.36 -3.79
N ILE A 360 3.67 -5.91 -2.69
CA ILE A 360 4.21 -5.68 -1.34
C ILE A 360 5.62 -6.26 -1.22
N PHE A 361 5.85 -7.45 -1.77
CA PHE A 361 7.18 -8.05 -1.84
C PHE A 361 8.16 -7.18 -2.64
N GLY A 362 7.72 -6.61 -3.76
CA GLY A 362 8.49 -5.63 -4.53
C GLY A 362 8.86 -4.39 -3.71
N MET A 363 7.93 -3.87 -2.90
CA MET A 363 8.21 -2.75 -2.00
C MET A 363 9.27 -3.12 -0.94
N ALA A 364 9.15 -4.30 -0.33
CA ALA A 364 10.12 -4.80 0.65
C ALA A 364 11.52 -4.92 0.02
N LEU A 365 11.58 -5.56 -1.15
CA LEU A 365 12.83 -5.77 -1.89
C LEU A 365 13.48 -4.44 -2.29
N GLY A 366 12.71 -3.52 -2.87
CA GLY A 366 13.22 -2.24 -3.33
C GLY A 366 13.71 -1.35 -2.20
N GLY A 367 12.98 -1.28 -1.08
CA GLY A 367 13.40 -0.54 0.09
C GLY A 367 14.72 -1.05 0.69
N TRP A 368 14.89 -2.38 0.77
CA TRP A 368 16.15 -2.97 1.22
C TRP A 368 17.27 -2.79 0.20
N LEU A 369 17.00 -3.08 -1.07
CA LEU A 369 17.99 -3.04 -2.14
C LEU A 369 18.61 -1.65 -2.31
N ALA A 370 17.83 -0.58 -2.12
CA ALA A 370 18.35 0.78 -2.20
C ALA A 370 19.40 1.07 -1.11
N GLY A 371 19.18 0.61 0.12
CA GLY A 371 20.15 0.72 1.20
C GLY A 371 21.39 -0.13 0.96
N PHE A 372 21.22 -1.35 0.47
CA PHE A 372 22.32 -2.24 0.12
C PHE A 372 23.21 -1.67 -1.00
N LEU A 373 22.59 -1.13 -2.06
CA LEU A 373 23.32 -0.48 -3.15
C LEU A 373 24.05 0.78 -2.66
N TYR A 374 23.46 1.52 -1.73
CA TYR A 374 24.12 2.65 -1.10
C TYR A 374 25.37 2.21 -0.32
N ASP A 375 25.29 1.12 0.46
CA ASP A 375 26.46 0.60 1.20
C ASP A 375 27.62 0.21 0.27
N LEU A 376 27.30 -0.27 -0.95
CA LEU A 376 28.31 -0.65 -1.94
C LEU A 376 28.93 0.55 -2.68
N THR A 377 28.17 1.62 -2.88
CA THR A 377 28.55 2.70 -3.81
C THR A 377 28.76 4.07 -3.15
N GLY A 378 28.29 4.22 -1.92
CA GLY A 378 28.29 5.49 -1.19
C GLY A 378 27.30 6.54 -1.76
N SER A 379 26.44 6.17 -2.71
CA SER A 379 25.53 7.09 -3.40
C SER A 379 24.19 6.45 -3.72
N TYR A 380 23.11 7.26 -3.74
CA TYR A 380 21.80 6.81 -4.20
C TYR A 380 21.64 6.79 -5.74
N THR A 381 22.61 7.30 -6.50
CA THR A 381 22.55 7.31 -7.97
C THR A 381 22.32 5.91 -8.54
N VAL A 382 23.10 4.92 -8.06
CA VAL A 382 22.95 3.52 -8.49
C VAL A 382 21.59 2.95 -8.06
N SER A 383 21.09 3.33 -6.89
CA SER A 383 19.76 2.93 -6.40
C SER A 383 18.65 3.47 -7.32
N PHE A 384 18.73 4.74 -7.74
CA PHE A 384 17.75 5.31 -8.68
C PHE A 384 17.84 4.72 -10.09
N ILE A 385 19.05 4.44 -10.59
CA ILE A 385 19.24 3.72 -11.87
C ILE A 385 18.62 2.32 -11.79
N ASN A 386 18.84 1.61 -10.69
CA ASN A 386 18.22 0.30 -10.46
C ASN A 386 16.69 0.39 -10.38
N ALA A 387 16.15 1.40 -9.67
CA ALA A 387 14.71 1.69 -9.62
C ALA A 387 14.13 1.91 -11.03
N LEU A 388 14.83 2.68 -11.86
CA LEU A 388 14.46 2.93 -13.24
C LEU A 388 14.49 1.64 -14.07
N GLY A 389 15.49 0.78 -13.89
CA GLY A 389 15.59 -0.52 -14.57
C GLY A 389 14.41 -1.43 -14.28
N PHE A 390 14.03 -1.55 -13.00
CA PHE A 390 12.83 -2.31 -12.60
C PHE A 390 11.54 -1.68 -13.11
N ASN A 391 11.44 -0.35 -13.13
CA ASN A 391 10.30 0.35 -13.71
C ASN A 391 10.18 0.13 -15.22
N VAL A 392 11.29 0.17 -15.95
CA VAL A 392 11.34 -0.16 -17.40
C VAL A 392 10.89 -1.60 -17.64
N MET A 393 11.33 -2.55 -16.81
CA MET A 393 10.85 -3.94 -16.88
C MET A 393 9.32 -4.01 -16.73
N ASN A 394 8.75 -3.32 -15.74
CA ASN A 394 7.29 -3.22 -15.57
C ASN A 394 6.64 -2.64 -16.83
N PHE A 395 7.14 -1.51 -17.34
CA PHE A 395 6.60 -0.83 -18.50
C PHE A 395 6.58 -1.74 -19.74
N LEU A 396 7.67 -2.45 -20.00
CA LEU A 396 7.78 -3.38 -21.14
C LEU A 396 6.82 -4.56 -21.01
N ILE A 397 6.67 -5.13 -19.80
CA ILE A 397 5.72 -6.22 -19.55
C ILE A 397 4.28 -5.74 -19.79
N VAL A 398 3.91 -4.58 -19.28
CA VAL A 398 2.55 -4.04 -19.44
C VAL A 398 2.28 -3.66 -20.90
N ALA A 399 3.26 -3.08 -21.61
CA ALA A 399 3.17 -2.80 -23.05
C ALA A 399 2.97 -4.09 -23.84
N PHE A 400 3.70 -5.16 -23.53
CA PHE A 400 3.52 -6.48 -24.13
C PHE A 400 2.10 -7.02 -23.90
N LEU A 401 1.57 -6.96 -22.68
CA LEU A 401 0.21 -7.41 -22.40
C LEU A 401 -0.82 -6.57 -23.16
N LEU A 402 -0.60 -5.26 -23.26
CA LEU A 402 -1.51 -4.35 -23.97
C LEU A 402 -1.50 -4.61 -25.50
N THR A 403 -0.35 -4.87 -26.09
CA THR A 403 -0.27 -5.22 -27.52
C THR A 403 -1.00 -6.54 -27.80
N ARG A 404 -0.82 -7.55 -26.96
CA ARG A 404 -1.58 -8.80 -27.06
C ARG A 404 -3.09 -8.61 -26.91
N ALA A 405 -3.52 -7.74 -25.99
CA ALA A 405 -4.93 -7.44 -25.82
C ALA A 405 -5.53 -6.81 -27.09
N ARG A 406 -4.78 -5.96 -27.78
CA ARG A 406 -5.20 -5.32 -29.03
C ARG A 406 -5.25 -6.32 -30.20
N THR A 407 -4.23 -7.15 -30.37
CA THR A 407 -4.15 -8.13 -31.49
C THR A 407 -5.21 -9.21 -31.39
N LEU A 408 -5.62 -9.59 -30.20
CA LEU A 408 -6.63 -10.64 -30.00
C LEU A 408 -8.06 -10.09 -29.91
N GLY A 409 -8.26 -8.77 -30.12
CA GLY A 409 -9.58 -8.15 -29.99
C GLY A 409 -10.20 -8.29 -28.59
N ALA A 410 -9.38 -8.63 -27.59
CA ALA A 410 -9.82 -8.75 -26.21
C ALA A 410 -10.27 -7.37 -25.73
N ALA A 411 -11.42 -7.29 -25.06
CA ALA A 411 -12.02 -6.06 -24.58
C ALA A 411 -11.00 -5.24 -23.77
N THR A 412 -10.54 -4.14 -24.34
CA THR A 412 -9.65 -3.17 -23.70
C THR A 412 -10.44 -2.07 -23.00
N ARG A 413 -11.78 -2.24 -22.90
CA ARG A 413 -12.71 -1.34 -22.21
C ARG A 413 -12.85 -1.66 -20.75
#